data_8b9fc6f3e5108860c9854e1c32d1e9a7
#
_entry.id   8b9fc6f3e5108860c9854e1c32d1e9a7
#
_cell.length_a   1.000
_cell.length_b   1.000
_cell.length_c   1.000
_cell.angle_alpha   90.00
_cell.angle_beta   90.00
_cell.angle_gamma   90.00
#
_symmetry.space_group_name_H-M   'P 1'
#
loop_
_entity.id
_entity.type
_entity.pdbx_description
1 polymer ?
#
loop_
_entity_poly.entity_id
_entity_poly.type
_entity_poly.pdbx_seq_one_letter_code
_entity_poly.pdbx_strand_id
1 'polypeptide(L)'
;MSVDNNMTIDLSVLSTLEKERGIALEELFALVENALLLAYMKQPGAIKGSRAEIDRKSGQFVILAPELDDDNQKIAEFDDTPNNFGRIAAATVRQVLAQRLRDAEDASVLGEFRDREGTLVSGVVQQGNNPRMVQIDLGTVEAVLPANEQVPGEKYPHGARIRAYLVEARRG
;
A
#
# COMPACT_ATOMS: atom_id res chain seq x y z
N MET A 1 -17.78 34.28 7.65
CA MET A 1 -17.50 33.43 6.48
C MET A 1 -16.87 32.15 7.01
N SER A 2 -17.68 31.13 7.18
CA SER A 2 -17.23 29.84 7.67
C SER A 2 -16.38 29.22 6.57
N VAL A 3 -15.09 29.08 6.80
CA VAL A 3 -14.23 28.23 6.01
C VAL A 3 -14.57 26.82 6.47
N ASP A 4 -15.41 26.13 5.72
CA ASP A 4 -15.59 24.69 5.87
C ASP A 4 -14.24 24.01 5.54
N ASN A 5 -13.40 23.99 6.55
CA ASN A 5 -12.15 23.29 6.52
C ASN A 5 -12.52 21.81 6.69
N ASN A 6 -12.73 21.13 5.55
CA ASN A 6 -13.15 19.73 5.49
C ASN A 6 -11.99 18.85 5.96
N MET A 7 -11.67 18.94 7.26
CA MET A 7 -10.66 18.13 7.95
C MET A 7 -11.28 16.82 8.45
N THR A 8 -12.07 16.19 7.60
CA THR A 8 -12.81 14.98 7.94
C THR A 8 -12.50 13.89 6.93
N ILE A 9 -12.22 12.69 7.43
CA ILE A 9 -12.03 11.49 6.64
C ILE A 9 -13.35 10.72 6.58
N ASP A 10 -13.68 10.22 5.40
CA ASP A 10 -14.86 9.40 5.22
C ASP A 10 -14.67 8.01 5.87
N LEU A 11 -15.26 7.83 7.04
CA LEU A 11 -15.20 6.59 7.79
C LEU A 11 -15.91 5.43 7.10
N SER A 12 -16.86 5.71 6.20
CA SER A 12 -17.57 4.67 5.45
C SER A 12 -16.62 3.89 4.52
N VAL A 13 -15.65 4.57 3.94
CA VAL A 13 -14.60 3.95 3.11
C VAL A 13 -13.74 3.00 3.93
N LEU A 14 -13.34 3.40 5.14
CA LEU A 14 -12.55 2.55 6.03
C LEU A 14 -13.34 1.32 6.48
N SER A 15 -14.61 1.49 6.83
CA SER A 15 -15.50 0.38 7.22
C SER A 15 -15.75 -0.60 6.06
N THR A 16 -15.83 -0.10 4.83
CA THR A 16 -15.96 -0.94 3.64
C THR A 16 -14.71 -1.77 3.42
N LEU A 17 -13.52 -1.17 3.53
CA LEU A 17 -12.26 -1.89 3.40
C LEU A 17 -12.07 -2.97 4.48
N GLU A 18 -12.51 -2.70 5.71
CA GLU A 18 -12.53 -3.70 6.78
C GLU A 18 -13.39 -4.91 6.41
N LYS A 19 -14.63 -4.66 5.98
CA LYS A 19 -15.59 -5.72 5.66
C LYS A 19 -15.24 -6.51 4.41
N GLU A 20 -14.80 -5.84 3.35
CA GLU A 20 -14.54 -6.47 2.06
C GLU A 20 -13.16 -7.11 1.96
N ARG A 21 -12.18 -6.56 2.65
CA ARG A 21 -10.77 -6.97 2.54
C ARG A 21 -10.17 -7.54 3.81
N GLY A 22 -10.92 -7.55 4.91
CA GLY A 22 -10.48 -8.08 6.19
C GLY A 22 -9.31 -7.32 6.82
N ILE A 23 -9.11 -6.05 6.45
CA ILE A 23 -8.07 -5.19 7.02
C ILE A 23 -8.63 -4.56 8.29
N ALA A 24 -7.97 -4.76 9.43
CA ALA A 24 -8.46 -4.24 10.70
C ALA A 24 -8.62 -2.71 10.66
N LEU A 25 -9.74 -2.20 11.17
CA LEU A 25 -10.07 -0.77 11.13
C LEU A 25 -9.00 0.08 11.84
N GLU A 26 -8.47 -0.39 12.97
CA GLU A 26 -7.39 0.29 13.69
C GLU A 26 -6.07 0.34 12.89
N GLU A 27 -5.79 -0.68 12.09
CA GLU A 27 -4.65 -0.67 11.17
C GLU A 27 -4.82 0.42 10.10
N LEU A 28 -6.04 0.57 9.57
CA LEU A 28 -6.36 1.62 8.60
C LEU A 28 -6.23 3.02 9.21
N PHE A 29 -6.70 3.22 10.44
CA PHE A 29 -6.53 4.48 11.15
C PHE A 29 -5.05 4.81 11.37
N ALA A 30 -4.27 3.88 11.89
CA ALA A 30 -2.85 4.07 12.12
C ALA A 30 -2.08 4.40 10.81
N LEU A 31 -2.44 3.73 9.72
CA LEU A 31 -1.87 3.97 8.39
C LEU A 31 -2.18 5.40 7.91
N VAL A 32 -3.42 5.85 8.06
CA VAL A 32 -3.84 7.19 7.65
C VAL A 32 -3.20 8.25 8.54
N GLU A 33 -3.19 8.07 9.86
CA GLU A 33 -2.53 8.99 10.82
C GLU A 33 -1.05 9.17 10.48
N ASN A 34 -0.35 8.08 10.19
CA ASN A 34 1.06 8.11 9.78
C ASN A 34 1.26 8.87 8.47
N ALA A 35 0.41 8.63 7.48
CA ALA A 35 0.48 9.30 6.19
C ALA A 35 0.18 10.80 6.31
N LEU A 36 -0.78 11.19 7.13
CA LEU A 36 -1.08 12.60 7.42
C LEU A 36 0.09 13.29 8.10
N LEU A 37 0.72 12.62 9.07
CA LEU A 37 1.91 13.13 9.74
C LEU A 37 3.07 13.34 8.74
N LEU A 38 3.33 12.37 7.88
CA LEU A 38 4.37 12.50 6.85
C LEU A 38 4.08 13.64 5.86
N ALA A 39 2.81 13.84 5.49
CA ALA A 39 2.39 14.94 4.64
C ALA A 39 2.56 16.29 5.35
N TYR A 40 2.24 16.37 6.64
CA TYR A 40 2.47 17.54 7.47
C TYR A 40 3.96 17.88 7.59
N MET A 41 4.81 16.88 7.83
CA MET A 41 6.26 17.09 7.97
C MET A 41 6.95 17.63 6.70
N LYS A 42 6.27 17.58 5.55
CA LYS A 42 6.73 18.21 4.30
C LYS A 42 6.30 19.68 4.19
N GLN A 43 5.46 20.17 5.08
CA GLN A 43 5.02 21.56 5.06
C GLN A 43 6.07 22.49 5.69
N PRO A 44 6.20 23.73 5.19
CA PRO A 44 7.02 24.74 5.84
C PRO A 44 6.51 25.00 7.27
N GLY A 45 7.42 25.00 8.23
CA GLY A 45 7.07 25.26 9.63
C GLY A 45 6.63 24.02 10.42
N ALA A 46 6.63 22.82 9.83
CA ALA A 46 6.28 21.61 10.53
C ALA A 46 7.17 21.36 11.77
N ILE A 47 6.53 21.05 12.89
CA ILE A 47 7.19 20.87 14.19
C ILE A 47 7.53 19.40 14.40
N LYS A 48 8.78 19.12 14.74
CA LYS A 48 9.24 17.75 15.05
C LYS A 48 8.58 17.24 16.33
N GLY A 49 8.26 15.96 16.35
CA GLY A 49 7.59 15.32 17.48
C GLY A 49 6.07 15.48 17.46
N SER A 50 5.51 16.08 16.40
CA SER A 50 4.07 16.12 16.16
C SER A 50 3.52 14.72 15.87
N ARG A 51 2.21 14.56 16.06
CA ARG A 51 1.45 13.38 15.71
C ARG A 51 0.12 13.75 15.05
N ALA A 52 -0.38 12.88 14.21
CA ALA A 52 -1.73 12.99 13.68
C ALA A 52 -2.67 12.12 14.52
N GLU A 53 -3.88 12.61 14.76
CA GLU A 53 -4.94 11.89 15.46
C GLU A 53 -6.25 12.03 14.69
N ILE A 54 -6.98 10.91 14.54
CA ILE A 54 -8.27 10.86 13.89
C ILE A 54 -9.32 10.48 14.94
N ASP A 55 -10.36 11.26 15.07
CA ASP A 55 -11.52 10.89 15.87
C ASP A 55 -12.28 9.73 15.22
N ARG A 56 -12.37 8.61 15.92
CA ARG A 56 -12.95 7.35 15.42
C ARG A 56 -14.45 7.43 15.15
N LYS A 57 -15.14 8.44 15.67
CA LYS A 57 -16.59 8.63 15.53
C LYS A 57 -16.95 9.62 14.44
N SER A 58 -16.24 10.74 14.40
CA SER A 58 -16.52 11.83 13.45
C SER A 58 -15.67 11.78 12.18
N GLY A 59 -14.51 11.11 12.23
CA GLY A 59 -13.52 11.13 11.16
C GLY A 59 -12.72 12.43 11.09
N GLN A 60 -12.94 13.37 12.00
CA GLN A 60 -12.14 14.59 12.09
C GLN A 60 -10.70 14.24 12.44
N PHE A 61 -9.75 14.90 11.82
CA PHE A 61 -8.35 14.73 12.14
C PHE A 61 -7.70 16.05 12.58
N VAL A 62 -6.66 15.92 13.38
CA VAL A 62 -5.88 17.02 13.91
C VAL A 62 -4.40 16.64 13.90
N ILE A 63 -3.54 17.63 13.65
CA ILE A 63 -2.11 17.52 13.87
C ILE A 63 -1.79 18.16 15.22
N LEU A 64 -1.30 17.34 16.15
CA LEU A 64 -0.92 17.78 17.48
C LEU A 64 0.59 17.95 17.55
N ALA A 65 1.02 19.17 17.81
CA ALA A 65 2.42 19.52 17.99
C ALA A 65 2.79 19.59 19.48
N PRO A 66 4.01 19.15 19.87
CA PRO A 66 4.44 19.24 21.24
C PRO A 66 4.76 20.69 21.64
N GLU A 67 4.30 21.12 22.79
CA GLU A 67 4.83 22.27 23.50
C GLU A 67 5.94 21.81 24.43
N LEU A 68 7.12 22.41 24.30
CA LEU A 68 8.31 22.05 25.06
C LEU A 68 8.64 23.14 26.07
N ASP A 69 9.16 22.74 27.23
CA ASP A 69 9.76 23.64 28.20
C ASP A 69 11.21 24.03 27.84
N ASP A 70 11.86 24.82 28.71
CA ASP A 70 13.23 25.27 28.52
C ASP A 70 14.26 24.13 28.51
N ASP A 71 13.89 22.97 29.06
CA ASP A 71 14.71 21.74 29.11
C ASP A 71 14.37 20.75 27.97
N ASN A 72 13.61 21.18 26.93
CA ASN A 72 13.10 20.35 25.84
C ASN A 72 12.21 19.16 26.28
N GLN A 73 11.55 19.27 27.43
CA GLN A 73 10.58 18.29 27.90
C GLN A 73 9.20 18.68 27.39
N LYS A 74 8.46 17.70 26.90
CA LYS A 74 7.09 17.91 26.45
C LYS A 74 6.17 18.18 27.65
N ILE A 75 5.57 19.37 27.70
CA ILE A 75 4.65 19.80 28.76
C ILE A 75 3.19 19.78 28.32
N ALA A 76 2.91 19.98 27.03
CA ALA A 76 1.55 19.99 26.48
C ALA A 76 1.56 19.62 24.98
N GLU A 77 0.38 19.59 24.39
CA GLU A 77 0.18 19.51 22.94
C GLU A 77 -0.78 20.61 22.51
N PHE A 78 -0.62 21.13 21.32
CA PHE A 78 -1.53 22.09 20.71
C PHE A 78 -1.82 21.70 19.25
N ASP A 79 -2.96 22.20 18.74
CA ASP A 79 -3.36 21.98 17.35
C ASP A 79 -2.55 22.88 16.43
N ASP A 80 -1.72 22.23 15.59
CA ASP A 80 -0.90 22.88 14.57
C ASP A 80 -1.33 22.43 13.15
N THR A 81 -2.59 22.07 12.99
CA THR A 81 -3.13 21.67 11.70
C THR A 81 -3.14 22.85 10.73
N PRO A 82 -2.41 22.79 9.59
CA PRO A 82 -2.36 23.90 8.65
C PRO A 82 -3.74 24.20 8.03
N ASN A 83 -4.08 25.47 7.90
CA ASN A 83 -5.39 25.92 7.40
C ASN A 83 -5.79 25.34 6.03
N ASN A 84 -4.83 25.05 5.16
CA ASN A 84 -5.07 24.50 3.81
C ASN A 84 -4.78 22.99 3.71
N PHE A 85 -4.65 22.32 4.85
CA PHE A 85 -4.22 20.91 4.88
C PHE A 85 -5.28 19.94 4.38
N GLY A 86 -6.56 20.31 4.37
CA GLY A 86 -7.65 19.43 3.97
C GLY A 86 -7.50 18.81 2.58
N ARG A 87 -7.02 19.56 1.59
CA ARG A 87 -6.78 19.05 0.22
C ARG A 87 -5.63 18.04 0.18
N ILE A 88 -4.55 18.36 0.88
CA ILE A 88 -3.37 17.50 0.99
C ILE A 88 -3.76 16.22 1.71
N ALA A 89 -4.48 16.33 2.81
CA ALA A 89 -4.99 15.21 3.58
C ALA A 89 -5.87 14.30 2.73
N ALA A 90 -6.86 14.84 2.03
CA ALA A 90 -7.74 14.05 1.16
C ALA A 90 -6.99 13.30 0.05
N ALA A 91 -6.00 13.92 -0.58
CA ALA A 91 -5.16 13.27 -1.58
C ALA A 91 -4.29 12.17 -0.97
N THR A 92 -3.68 12.45 0.18
CA THR A 92 -2.83 11.52 0.94
C THR A 92 -3.61 10.28 1.37
N VAL A 93 -4.80 10.47 1.95
CA VAL A 93 -5.67 9.36 2.39
C VAL A 93 -6.04 8.46 1.22
N ARG A 94 -6.50 9.05 0.11
CA ARG A 94 -6.83 8.26 -1.10
C ARG A 94 -5.65 7.46 -1.62
N GLN A 95 -4.48 8.06 -1.69
CA GLN A 95 -3.27 7.41 -2.18
C GLN A 95 -2.86 6.24 -1.28
N VAL A 96 -2.87 6.43 0.03
CA VAL A 96 -2.45 5.43 1.01
C VAL A 96 -3.44 4.26 1.06
N LEU A 97 -4.74 4.54 1.05
CA LEU A 97 -5.76 3.49 1.03
C LEU A 97 -5.73 2.71 -0.28
N ALA A 98 -5.56 3.37 -1.43
CA ALA A 98 -5.40 2.68 -2.71
C ALA A 98 -4.15 1.80 -2.75
N GLN A 99 -3.04 2.23 -2.15
CA GLN A 99 -1.84 1.41 -2.04
C GLN A 99 -2.06 0.21 -1.13
N ARG A 100 -2.68 0.41 0.04
CA ARG A 100 -2.98 -0.69 0.98
C ARG A 100 -3.90 -1.74 0.36
N LEU A 101 -4.87 -1.29 -0.44
CA LEU A 101 -5.75 -2.18 -1.18
C LEU A 101 -4.98 -3.04 -2.18
N ARG A 102 -4.12 -2.42 -3.00
CA ARG A 102 -3.25 -3.17 -3.93
C ARG A 102 -2.36 -4.18 -3.20
N ASP A 103 -1.74 -3.77 -2.10
CA ASP A 103 -0.88 -4.66 -1.30
C ASP A 103 -1.66 -5.87 -0.74
N ALA A 104 -2.92 -5.68 -0.36
CA ALA A 104 -3.79 -6.76 0.11
C ALA A 104 -4.19 -7.71 -1.04
N GLU A 105 -4.47 -7.17 -2.23
CA GLU A 105 -4.76 -7.96 -3.42
C GLU A 105 -3.54 -8.78 -3.85
N ASP A 106 -2.38 -8.15 -3.92
CA ASP A 106 -1.10 -8.82 -4.24
C ASP A 106 -0.79 -9.94 -3.23
N ALA A 107 -1.00 -9.69 -1.94
CA ALA A 107 -0.77 -10.69 -0.90
C ALA A 107 -1.72 -11.89 -1.01
N SER A 108 -2.98 -11.66 -1.38
CA SER A 108 -3.96 -12.73 -1.60
C SER A 108 -3.57 -13.60 -2.78
N VAL A 109 -3.24 -12.98 -3.92
CA VAL A 109 -2.80 -13.69 -5.13
C VAL A 109 -1.51 -14.44 -4.88
N LEU A 110 -0.53 -13.80 -4.22
CA LEU A 110 0.74 -14.46 -3.88
C LEU A 110 0.54 -15.65 -2.95
N GLY A 111 -0.40 -15.55 -1.99
CA GLY A 111 -0.75 -16.66 -1.10
C GLY A 111 -1.28 -17.86 -1.85
N GLU A 112 -2.17 -17.66 -2.83
CA GLU A 112 -2.70 -18.72 -3.69
C GLU A 112 -1.58 -19.47 -4.44
N PHE A 113 -0.58 -18.73 -4.97
CA PHE A 113 0.53 -19.36 -5.67
C PHE A 113 1.56 -19.98 -4.73
N ARG A 114 1.76 -19.46 -3.53
CA ARG A 114 2.59 -20.11 -2.50
C ARG A 114 2.06 -21.49 -2.11
N ASP A 115 0.75 -21.63 -1.99
CA ASP A 115 0.12 -22.91 -1.71
C ASP A 115 0.28 -23.91 -2.87
N ARG A 116 0.64 -23.43 -4.06
CA ARG A 116 0.91 -24.23 -5.25
C ARG A 116 2.41 -24.44 -5.53
N GLU A 117 3.29 -23.92 -4.70
CA GLU A 117 4.72 -24.24 -4.78
C GLU A 117 4.92 -25.77 -4.73
N GLY A 118 5.84 -26.26 -5.50
CA GLY A 118 6.05 -27.70 -5.63
C GLY A 118 5.05 -28.41 -6.53
N THR A 119 4.20 -27.70 -7.26
CA THR A 119 3.25 -28.30 -8.22
C THR A 119 3.48 -27.82 -9.65
N LEU A 120 2.86 -28.50 -10.61
CA LEU A 120 2.86 -28.08 -12.00
C LEU A 120 1.82 -26.99 -12.22
N VAL A 121 2.25 -25.90 -12.83
CA VAL A 121 1.40 -24.80 -13.30
C VAL A 121 1.43 -24.70 -14.81
N SER A 122 0.34 -24.26 -15.41
CA SER A 122 0.25 -24.05 -16.85
C SER A 122 0.17 -22.57 -17.15
N GLY A 123 0.85 -22.12 -18.18
CA GLY A 123 0.83 -20.75 -18.60
C GLY A 123 1.11 -20.56 -20.08
N VAL A 124 1.04 -19.31 -20.52
CA VAL A 124 1.30 -18.92 -21.91
C VAL A 124 2.57 -18.07 -21.96
N VAL A 125 3.49 -18.46 -22.84
CA VAL A 125 4.73 -17.72 -23.03
C VAL A 125 4.45 -16.33 -23.57
N GLN A 126 4.98 -15.32 -22.89
CA GLN A 126 4.93 -13.92 -23.28
C GLN A 126 6.30 -13.44 -23.81
N GLN A 127 6.29 -12.46 -24.69
CA GLN A 127 7.50 -11.85 -25.18
C GLN A 127 8.01 -10.82 -24.16
N GLY A 128 9.14 -11.13 -23.53
CA GLY A 128 9.81 -10.23 -22.58
C GLY A 128 10.94 -9.43 -23.21
N ASN A 129 11.39 -8.41 -22.51
CA ASN A 129 12.51 -7.55 -22.93
C ASN A 129 13.87 -8.25 -22.79
N ASN A 130 13.93 -9.36 -22.05
CA ASN A 130 15.17 -10.11 -21.82
C ASN A 130 15.08 -11.51 -22.44
N PRO A 131 15.87 -11.81 -23.47
CA PRO A 131 15.82 -13.12 -24.16
C PRO A 131 16.32 -14.30 -23.30
N ARG A 132 16.97 -14.01 -22.16
CA ARG A 132 17.41 -15.04 -21.21
C ARG A 132 16.37 -15.40 -20.17
N MET A 133 15.28 -14.66 -20.10
CA MET A 133 14.21 -14.86 -19.12
C MET A 133 12.90 -14.99 -19.88
N VAL A 134 12.34 -16.18 -19.88
CA VAL A 134 11.03 -16.41 -20.51
C VAL A 134 9.96 -15.98 -19.54
N GLN A 135 9.12 -15.04 -19.95
CA GLN A 135 7.94 -14.64 -19.19
C GLN A 135 6.77 -15.57 -19.51
N ILE A 136 6.03 -15.95 -18.47
CA ILE A 136 4.92 -16.87 -18.57
C ILE A 136 3.72 -16.25 -17.88
N ASP A 137 2.66 -16.03 -18.62
CA ASP A 137 1.39 -15.57 -18.08
C ASP A 137 0.62 -16.77 -17.50
N LEU A 138 0.37 -16.73 -16.18
CA LEU A 138 -0.41 -17.73 -15.45
C LEU A 138 -1.87 -17.34 -15.30
N GLY A 139 -2.28 -16.21 -15.88
CA GLY A 139 -3.63 -15.65 -15.85
C GLY A 139 -3.77 -14.48 -14.86
N THR A 140 -3.49 -14.69 -13.60
CA THR A 140 -3.56 -13.64 -12.56
C THR A 140 -2.21 -13.03 -12.22
N VAL A 141 -1.13 -13.74 -12.52
CA VAL A 141 0.27 -13.30 -12.29
C VAL A 141 1.15 -13.68 -13.45
N GLU A 142 2.26 -12.98 -13.59
CA GLU A 142 3.35 -13.34 -14.48
C GLU A 142 4.43 -14.10 -13.72
N ALA A 143 4.89 -15.21 -14.30
CA ALA A 143 6.02 -15.98 -13.80
C ALA A 143 7.23 -15.78 -14.71
N VAL A 144 8.40 -16.09 -14.19
CA VAL A 144 9.65 -16.04 -14.94
C VAL A 144 10.30 -17.42 -14.94
N LEU A 145 10.70 -17.90 -16.13
CA LEU A 145 11.51 -19.09 -16.31
C LEU A 145 12.93 -18.64 -16.68
N PRO A 146 13.85 -18.60 -15.71
CA PRO A 146 15.22 -18.17 -15.96
C PRO A 146 16.00 -19.19 -16.80
N ALA A 147 17.07 -18.74 -17.45
CA ALA A 147 17.81 -19.56 -18.40
C ALA A 147 18.37 -20.88 -17.84
N ASN A 148 18.72 -20.89 -16.56
CA ASN A 148 19.22 -22.09 -15.86
C ASN A 148 18.15 -23.13 -15.56
N GLU A 149 16.87 -22.75 -15.64
CA GLU A 149 15.72 -23.62 -15.43
C GLU A 149 15.04 -24.04 -16.75
N GLN A 150 15.51 -23.50 -17.88
CA GLN A 150 15.01 -23.84 -19.20
C GLN A 150 15.58 -25.17 -19.66
N VAL A 151 14.76 -25.94 -20.39
CA VAL A 151 15.22 -27.23 -20.99
C VAL A 151 16.16 -26.92 -22.15
N PRO A 152 17.39 -27.46 -22.15
CA PRO A 152 18.34 -27.25 -23.24
C PRO A 152 17.78 -27.70 -24.60
N GLY A 153 17.81 -26.78 -25.58
CA GLY A 153 17.28 -27.03 -26.92
C GLY A 153 15.79 -26.82 -27.11
N GLU A 154 15.03 -26.58 -26.06
CA GLU A 154 13.62 -26.23 -26.15
C GLU A 154 13.46 -24.78 -26.56
N LYS A 155 12.45 -24.53 -27.40
CA LYS A 155 12.09 -23.15 -27.81
C LYS A 155 10.79 -22.73 -27.14
N TYR A 156 10.78 -21.49 -26.64
CA TYR A 156 9.63 -20.89 -25.96
C TYR A 156 9.04 -19.74 -26.81
N PRO A 157 8.36 -20.06 -27.95
CA PRO A 157 7.80 -19.02 -28.80
C PRO A 157 6.64 -18.32 -28.09
N HIS A 158 6.47 -17.01 -28.36
CA HIS A 158 5.35 -16.25 -27.85
C HIS A 158 4.01 -16.91 -28.17
N GLY A 159 3.11 -16.98 -27.20
CA GLY A 159 1.81 -17.60 -27.31
C GLY A 159 1.79 -19.12 -27.11
N ALA A 160 2.94 -19.77 -26.98
CA ALA A 160 2.99 -21.20 -26.67
C ALA A 160 2.47 -21.49 -25.27
N ARG A 161 1.67 -22.55 -25.13
CA ARG A 161 1.28 -23.06 -23.81
C ARG A 161 2.35 -24.02 -23.30
N ILE A 162 2.79 -23.75 -22.09
CA ILE A 162 3.76 -24.63 -21.41
C ILE A 162 3.25 -25.03 -20.03
N ARG A 163 3.79 -26.12 -19.53
CA ARG A 163 3.66 -26.52 -18.11
C ARG A 163 5.03 -26.46 -17.48
N ALA A 164 5.09 -25.84 -16.32
CA ALA A 164 6.33 -25.70 -15.57
C ALA A 164 6.08 -26.02 -14.10
N TYR A 165 7.14 -26.44 -13.43
CA TYR A 165 7.13 -26.66 -11.99
C TYR A 165 7.30 -25.33 -11.28
N LEU A 166 6.37 -24.98 -10.37
CA LEU A 166 6.47 -23.77 -9.59
C LEU A 166 7.43 -23.99 -8.42
N VAL A 167 8.60 -23.39 -8.51
CA VAL A 167 9.67 -23.54 -7.50
C VAL A 167 9.41 -22.61 -6.32
N GLU A 168 9.10 -21.36 -6.60
CA GLU A 168 8.95 -20.32 -5.58
C GLU A 168 7.96 -19.24 -6.05
N ALA A 169 7.12 -18.76 -5.14
CA ALA A 169 6.27 -17.62 -5.35
C ALA A 169 6.66 -16.48 -4.38
N ARG A 170 7.18 -15.37 -4.91
CA ARG A 170 7.58 -14.20 -4.15
C ARG A 170 7.25 -12.92 -4.89
N ARG A 171 7.15 -11.83 -4.14
CA ARG A 171 7.01 -10.50 -4.74
C ARG A 171 8.33 -10.11 -5.42
N GLY A 172 8.22 -9.65 -6.66
CA GLY A 172 9.34 -9.13 -7.45
C GLY A 172 9.73 -7.71 -7.05
#